data_18338c827be1cace817edbdb21e228ed
#
_entry.id   18338c827be1cace817edbdb21e228ed
#
_cell.length_a   1.000
_cell.length_b   1.000
_cell.length_c   1.000
_cell.angle_alpha   90.00
_cell.angle_beta   90.00
_cell.angle_gamma   90.00
#
_symmetry.space_group_name_H-M   'P 1'
#
loop_
_entity.id
_entity.type
_entity.pdbx_description
1 polymer ?
#
loop_
_entity_poly.entity_id
_entity_poly.type
_entity_poly.pdbx_seq_one_letter_code
_entity_poly.pdbx_strand_id
1 'polypeptide(L)'
;MHGTGYRSSRDNARRQFRLTNVGCQARLTAMNAEDIASAIASDDPSLGLRAALALHRLAERVEADHVATARQQGWSWQQIGDALGVTRQSVHAKYGNRLS
;
A
#
# COMPACT_ATOMS: atom_id res chain seq x y z
N MET A 1 16.46 21.30 -9.64
CA MET A 1 16.00 20.96 -9.44
C MET A 1 15.62 20.95 -8.92
N HIS A 2 15.70 20.55 -9.16
CA HIS A 2 15.29 20.02 -8.63
C HIS A 2 15.07 19.88 -8.21
N GLY A 3 15.32 20.11 -8.40
CA GLY A 3 15.16 19.61 -8.05
C GLY A 3 15.03 19.41 -7.60
N THR A 4 15.40 19.58 -7.51
CA THR A 4 15.18 18.99 -7.10
C THR A 4 15.05 18.66 -6.46
N GLY A 5 15.89 19.83 -6.04
CA GLY A 5 16.05 18.81 -5.22
C GLY A 5 15.12 17.71 -5.26
N TYR A 6 14.04 17.99 -5.00
CA TYR A 6 13.15 16.98 -5.12
C TYR A 6 13.09 16.49 -6.46
N ARG A 7 13.25 17.32 -7.37
CA ARG A 7 13.21 16.90 -8.64
C ARG A 7 14.33 16.03 -8.99
N SER A 8 15.45 16.26 -8.42
CA SER A 8 16.52 15.36 -8.72
C SER A 8 16.19 13.98 -8.21
N SER A 9 15.51 13.88 -7.11
CA SER A 9 15.15 12.57 -6.68
C SER A 9 14.16 11.95 -7.63
N ARG A 10 13.30 12.73 -8.24
CA ARG A 10 12.40 12.18 -9.22
C ARG A 10 13.14 11.70 -10.44
N ASP A 11 14.12 12.44 -10.89
CA ASP A 11 14.88 12.00 -12.03
C ASP A 11 15.66 10.76 -11.75
N ASN A 12 16.22 10.67 -10.57
CA ASN A 12 16.92 9.47 -10.19
C ASN A 12 16.01 8.28 -10.19
N ALA A 13 14.81 8.46 -9.71
CA ALA A 13 13.88 7.38 -9.71
C ALA A 13 13.58 6.90 -11.10
N ARG A 14 13.44 7.81 -12.03
CA ARG A 14 13.16 7.41 -13.38
C ARG A 14 14.29 6.67 -13.99
N ARG A 15 15.50 7.12 -13.76
CA ARG A 15 16.64 6.44 -14.31
C ARG A 15 16.78 5.06 -13.74
N GLN A 16 16.53 4.93 -12.47
CA GLN A 16 16.65 3.63 -11.86
C GLN A 16 15.59 2.67 -12.33
N PHE A 17 14.44 3.19 -12.63
CA PHE A 17 13.42 2.36 -13.20
C PHE A 17 13.91 1.63 -14.40
N ARG A 18 14.66 2.25 -15.23
CA ARG A 18 15.07 1.62 -16.45
C ARG A 18 16.13 0.58 -16.27
N LEU A 19 16.72 0.52 -15.09
CA LEU A 19 17.85 -0.39 -14.93
C LEU A 19 17.44 -1.83 -14.78
N THR A 20 16.40 -2.09 -14.05
CA THR A 20 15.98 -3.47 -13.85
C THR A 20 14.52 -3.50 -13.48
N ASN A 21 13.90 -4.62 -13.74
CA ASN A 21 12.55 -4.82 -13.31
C ASN A 21 12.47 -5.02 -11.82
N VAL A 22 13.47 -5.65 -11.27
CA VAL A 22 13.49 -5.83 -9.84
C VAL A 22 13.53 -4.48 -9.16
N GLY A 23 14.32 -3.58 -9.69
CA GLY A 23 14.37 -2.26 -9.15
C GLY A 23 13.04 -1.55 -9.24
N CYS A 24 12.33 -1.76 -10.33
CA CYS A 24 11.03 -1.18 -10.50
C CYS A 24 10.06 -1.65 -9.44
N GLN A 25 10.06 -2.94 -9.19
CA GLN A 25 9.16 -3.49 -8.21
C GLN A 25 9.48 -3.02 -6.82
N ALA A 26 10.75 -2.97 -6.50
CA ALA A 26 11.16 -2.47 -5.22
C ALA A 26 10.72 -1.04 -5.03
N ARG A 27 10.81 -0.27 -6.10
CA ARG A 27 10.43 1.10 -6.02
C ARG A 27 8.94 1.27 -5.78
N LEU A 28 8.14 0.43 -6.41
CA LEU A 28 6.71 0.48 -6.17
C LEU A 28 6.37 0.20 -4.72
N THR A 29 7.02 -0.79 -4.14
CA THR A 29 6.73 -1.11 -2.76
C THR A 29 7.32 -0.09 -1.81
N ALA A 30 8.30 0.65 -2.25
CA ALA A 30 8.95 1.64 -1.41
C ALA A 30 8.37 3.04 -1.55
N MET A 31 7.34 3.21 -2.36
CA MET A 31 6.73 4.52 -2.52
C MET A 31 6.25 5.04 -1.18
N ASN A 32 6.63 6.28 -0.87
CA ASN A 32 6.17 6.88 0.37
C ASN A 32 4.90 7.68 0.12
N ALA A 33 4.34 8.25 1.18
CA ALA A 33 3.07 8.96 1.08
C ALA A 33 3.13 10.14 0.12
N GLU A 34 4.24 10.83 0.09
CA GLU A 34 4.39 11.96 -0.81
C GLU A 34 4.41 11.51 -2.27
N ASP A 35 5.11 10.44 -2.55
CA ASP A 35 5.17 9.89 -3.90
C ASP A 35 3.80 9.46 -4.37
N ILE A 36 3.05 8.82 -3.49
CA ILE A 36 1.71 8.36 -3.81
C ILE A 36 0.80 9.55 -4.08
N ALA A 37 0.87 10.58 -3.24
CA ALA A 37 0.03 11.76 -3.41
C ALA A 37 0.34 12.44 -4.74
N SER A 38 1.61 12.58 -5.07
CA SER A 38 2.02 13.17 -6.33
C SER A 38 1.50 12.38 -7.52
N ALA A 39 1.60 11.07 -7.43
CA ALA A 39 1.17 10.21 -8.52
C ALA A 39 -0.33 10.28 -8.72
N ILE A 40 -1.08 10.37 -7.64
CA ILE A 40 -2.53 10.48 -7.72
C ILE A 40 -2.94 11.78 -8.40
N ALA A 41 -2.21 12.86 -8.13
CA ALA A 41 -2.52 14.14 -8.71
C ALA A 41 -2.06 14.27 -10.16
N SER A 42 -1.30 13.32 -10.65
CA SER A 42 -0.78 13.36 -12.00
C SER A 42 -1.85 12.99 -13.01
N ASP A 43 -1.75 13.55 -14.20
CA ASP A 43 -2.63 13.17 -15.29
C ASP A 43 -2.15 11.93 -16.03
N ASP A 44 -1.00 11.41 -15.65
CA ASP A 44 -0.44 10.22 -16.30
C ASP A 44 -1.07 8.96 -15.71
N PRO A 45 -1.85 8.21 -16.51
CA PRO A 45 -2.52 7.02 -15.97
C PRO A 45 -1.53 5.98 -15.46
N SER A 46 -0.37 5.93 -16.07
CA SER A 46 0.62 4.95 -15.65
C SER A 46 1.08 5.22 -14.23
N LEU A 47 1.32 6.48 -13.90
CA LEU A 47 1.69 6.84 -12.55
C LEU A 47 0.55 6.63 -11.57
N GLY A 48 -0.65 7.01 -11.97
CA GLY A 48 -1.80 6.83 -11.12
C GLY A 48 -2.07 5.37 -10.81
N LEU A 49 -1.92 4.52 -11.80
CA LEU A 49 -2.16 3.10 -11.59
C LEU A 49 -1.10 2.47 -10.70
N ARG A 50 0.14 2.92 -10.83
CA ARG A 50 1.19 2.44 -9.92
C ARG A 50 0.94 2.87 -8.49
N ALA A 51 0.44 4.09 -8.33
CA ALA A 51 0.10 4.57 -7.01
C ALA A 51 -1.04 3.75 -6.41
N ALA A 52 -2.01 3.40 -7.24
CA ALA A 52 -3.12 2.57 -6.78
C ALA A 52 -2.62 1.22 -6.29
N LEU A 53 -1.70 0.62 -7.03
CA LEU A 53 -1.12 -0.65 -6.62
C LEU A 53 -0.38 -0.51 -5.29
N ALA A 54 0.39 0.55 -5.14
CA ALA A 54 1.12 0.77 -3.90
C ALA A 54 0.18 0.97 -2.73
N LEU A 55 -0.91 1.69 -2.95
CA LEU A 55 -1.91 1.90 -1.91
C LEU A 55 -2.60 0.61 -1.52
N HIS A 56 -2.94 -0.21 -2.51
CA HIS A 56 -3.56 -1.50 -2.21
C HIS A 56 -2.66 -2.35 -1.33
N ARG A 57 -1.39 -2.41 -1.67
CA ARG A 57 -0.46 -3.23 -0.91
C ARG A 57 -0.24 -2.69 0.49
N LEU A 58 -0.16 -1.38 0.60
CA LEU A 58 -0.01 -0.77 1.90
C LEU A 58 -1.26 -1.01 2.75
N ALA A 59 -2.43 -0.83 2.16
CA ALA A 59 -3.67 -1.03 2.88
C ALA A 59 -3.80 -2.47 3.37
N GLU A 60 -3.42 -3.43 2.54
CA GLU A 60 -3.48 -4.83 2.94
C GLU A 60 -2.56 -5.14 4.10
N ARG A 61 -1.37 -4.54 4.08
CA ARG A 61 -0.44 -4.75 5.17
C ARG A 61 -0.94 -4.15 6.47
N VAL A 62 -1.42 -2.91 6.40
CA VAL A 62 -1.96 -2.24 7.57
C VAL A 62 -3.16 -3.00 8.12
N GLU A 63 -4.02 -3.44 7.22
CA GLU A 63 -5.19 -4.20 7.62
C GLU A 63 -4.80 -5.48 8.34
N ALA A 64 -3.88 -6.25 7.76
CA ALA A 64 -3.47 -7.50 8.37
C ALA A 64 -2.85 -7.29 9.75
N ASP A 65 -2.01 -6.26 9.87
CA ASP A 65 -1.37 -5.97 11.13
C ASP A 65 -2.39 -5.61 12.21
N HIS A 66 -3.37 -4.80 11.85
CA HIS A 66 -4.34 -4.37 12.84
C HIS A 66 -5.39 -5.43 13.14
N VAL A 67 -5.69 -6.30 12.18
CA VAL A 67 -6.55 -7.43 12.47
C VAL A 67 -5.87 -8.36 13.48
N ALA A 68 -4.59 -8.59 13.30
CA ALA A 68 -3.84 -9.42 14.25
C ALA A 68 -3.84 -8.79 15.64
N THR A 69 -3.61 -7.49 15.70
CA THR A 69 -3.63 -6.79 16.98
C THR A 69 -5.00 -6.86 17.63
N ALA A 70 -6.05 -6.67 16.84
CA ALA A 70 -7.40 -6.72 17.37
C ALA A 70 -7.70 -8.10 17.95
N ARG A 71 -7.30 -9.15 17.26
CA ARG A 71 -7.51 -10.49 17.77
C ARG A 71 -6.74 -10.72 19.06
N GLN A 72 -5.55 -10.21 19.16
CA GLN A 72 -4.76 -10.31 20.38
C GLN A 72 -5.44 -9.59 21.54
N GLN A 73 -6.15 -8.53 21.24
CA GLN A 73 -6.87 -7.77 22.26
C GLN A 73 -8.25 -8.33 22.55
N GLY A 74 -8.60 -9.45 21.93
CA GLY A 74 -9.85 -10.12 22.24
C GLY A 74 -11.05 -9.68 21.40
N TRP A 75 -10.81 -8.95 20.33
CA TRP A 75 -11.90 -8.54 19.45
C TRP A 75 -12.52 -9.75 18.77
N SER A 76 -13.83 -9.72 18.64
CA SER A 76 -14.53 -10.73 17.87
C SER A 76 -14.39 -10.44 16.37
N TRP A 77 -14.64 -11.45 15.56
CA TRP A 77 -14.63 -11.26 14.12
C TRP A 77 -15.70 -10.27 13.69
N GLN A 78 -16.83 -10.23 14.41
CA GLN A 78 -17.88 -9.28 14.12
C GLN A 78 -17.40 -7.85 14.35
N GLN A 79 -16.70 -7.62 15.44
CA GLN A 79 -16.18 -6.29 15.73
C GLN A 79 -15.17 -5.85 14.66
N ILE A 80 -14.32 -6.76 14.26
CA ILE A 80 -13.34 -6.47 13.23
C ILE A 80 -14.03 -6.17 11.90
N GLY A 81 -15.02 -6.98 11.54
CA GLY A 81 -15.76 -6.75 10.31
C GLY A 81 -16.46 -5.39 10.33
N ASP A 82 -17.06 -5.04 11.46
CA ASP A 82 -17.73 -3.75 11.58
C ASP A 82 -16.75 -2.60 11.37
N ALA A 83 -15.56 -2.72 11.95
CA ALA A 83 -14.56 -1.66 11.80
C ALA A 83 -14.07 -1.53 10.37
N LEU A 84 -13.99 -2.65 9.65
CA LEU A 84 -13.53 -2.63 8.27
C LEU A 84 -14.65 -2.35 7.27
N GLY A 85 -15.89 -2.35 7.73
CA GLY A 85 -17.02 -2.14 6.85
C GLY A 85 -17.35 -3.35 6.01
N VAL A 86 -17.01 -4.54 6.48
CA VAL A 86 -17.30 -5.78 5.75
C VAL A 86 -17.98 -6.75 6.69
N THR A 87 -18.47 -7.87 6.12
CA THR A 87 -19.16 -8.84 6.95
C THR A 87 -18.17 -9.63 7.79
N ARG A 88 -18.69 -10.18 8.89
CA ARG A 88 -17.91 -11.07 9.73
C ARG A 88 -17.38 -12.24 8.91
N GLN A 89 -18.18 -12.77 8.02
CA GLN A 89 -17.77 -13.90 7.19
C GLN A 89 -16.63 -13.55 6.27
N SER A 90 -16.66 -12.35 5.69
CA SER A 90 -15.60 -11.90 4.81
C SER A 90 -14.26 -11.84 5.52
N VAL A 91 -14.25 -11.21 6.68
CA VAL A 91 -13.00 -11.02 7.37
C VAL A 91 -12.50 -12.35 7.94
N HIS A 92 -13.40 -13.19 8.39
CA HIS A 92 -13.04 -14.52 8.89
C HIS A 92 -12.46 -15.37 7.77
N ALA A 93 -13.06 -15.31 6.58
CA ALA A 93 -12.56 -16.06 5.44
C ALA A 93 -11.14 -15.64 5.09
N LYS A 94 -10.87 -14.35 5.21
CA LYS A 94 -9.57 -13.82 4.81
C LYS A 94 -8.49 -14.09 5.85
N TYR A 95 -8.82 -13.97 7.12
CA TYR A 95 -7.81 -14.02 8.18
C TYR A 95 -7.96 -15.17 9.16
N GLY A 96 -9.07 -15.86 9.14
CA GLY A 96 -9.34 -16.87 10.16
C GLY A 96 -8.28 -17.95 10.25
N ASN A 97 -7.83 -18.44 9.10
CA ASN A 97 -6.85 -19.50 9.08
C ASN A 97 -5.47 -19.04 9.49
N ARG A 98 -5.21 -17.77 9.32
CA ARG A 98 -3.90 -17.23 9.65
C ARG A 98 -3.76 -16.93 11.13
N LEU A 99 -4.88 -16.57 11.75
CA LEU A 99 -4.84 -16.00 13.09
C LEU A 99 -5.55 -16.83 14.13
N SER A 100 -6.05 -17.97 13.77
CA SER A 100 -6.69 -18.82 14.78
C SER A 100 -5.74 -19.88 15.37
#